data_5282b8272c0cdb0c3ca175e0ada38f7a
#
_entry.id   5282b8272c0cdb0c3ca175e0ada38f7a
#
_cell.length_a   1.000
_cell.length_b   1.000
_cell.length_c   1.000
_cell.angle_alpha   90.00
_cell.angle_beta   90.00
_cell.angle_gamma   90.00
#
_symmetry.space_group_name_H-M   'P 1'
#
loop_
_entity.id
_entity.type
_entity.pdbx_description
1 polymer ?
#
loop_
_entity_poly.entity_id
_entity_poly.type
_entity_poly.pdbx_seq_one_letter_code
_entity_poly.pdbx_strand_id
1 'polypeptide(L)'
;MFSKTKHQNTGFRIAGLFVSAGLLFAACSKNSNTATTGVQLPANAIRSTTLAKGNIKGTILSDSTYHVTGDLTVLPGDTLIIQPGATIRMNANYKFTIQGIIASLGTQAKPITITTDSANVHPGMWGGFQCDSAKSVTFLWTKLLWAGGPDATGGTTQTIAVSVPIPVDIEDCWFVGGQDNSIGVYSTATVKILRNSCYGNGTTDGDIIDFHSGVTGVVAYNVVWGSAGTAIKVFTSSTIQNPQTNVAVYNNTCLESGFRRGFNEPGRGILVDIYSQARVYNNLLVNNYWSLDFSPQADMAHSVYNNNYFFVTVDSLRQFMYPAGEAGKVQSGDIINLTQTGANDPKFVNYSTTVNPGNRIIPSSYDFHLQAGSPALGKGFTGAIAGIPAGAPGPSGDIGAYVSDTTGGKGNRHAPGY
;
A
#
# COMPACT_ATOMS: atom_id res chain seq x y z
N MET A 1 -27.83 -39.40 -58.69
CA MET A 1 -26.86 -40.54 -58.72
C MET A 1 -26.00 -40.43 -57.47
N PHE A 2 -26.00 -41.44 -56.67
CA PHE A 2 -25.48 -41.49 -55.29
C PHE A 2 -23.96 -41.37 -55.18
N SER A 3 -23.42 -40.78 -54.11
CA SER A 3 -22.41 -41.41 -53.26
C SER A 3 -22.27 -40.71 -51.91
N LYS A 4 -22.58 -41.48 -50.88
CA LYS A 4 -22.29 -41.15 -49.46
C LYS A 4 -20.84 -41.53 -49.15
N THR A 5 -20.09 -40.64 -48.53
CA THR A 5 -18.86 -41.07 -47.89
C THR A 5 -18.96 -40.66 -46.37
N LYS A 6 -18.90 -41.69 -45.53
CA LYS A 6 -18.83 -41.61 -44.08
C LYS A 6 -17.45 -41.07 -43.66
N HIS A 7 -17.40 -40.07 -42.78
CA HIS A 7 -16.21 -39.79 -41.98
C HIS A 7 -16.43 -40.24 -40.53
N GLN A 8 -15.55 -41.13 -40.11
CA GLN A 8 -15.48 -41.64 -38.75
C GLN A 8 -14.92 -40.55 -37.82
N ASN A 9 -15.63 -40.33 -36.73
CA ASN A 9 -15.15 -39.53 -35.58
C ASN A 9 -14.20 -40.40 -34.75
N THR A 10 -12.92 -40.05 -34.74
CA THR A 10 -11.95 -40.50 -33.71
C THR A 10 -11.93 -39.52 -32.59
N GLY A 11 -12.64 -39.83 -31.51
CA GLY A 11 -12.60 -39.08 -30.27
C GLY A 11 -11.29 -39.37 -29.53
N PHE A 12 -10.51 -38.31 -29.30
CA PHE A 12 -9.39 -38.33 -28.37
C PHE A 12 -9.93 -38.08 -26.95
N ARG A 13 -9.92 -39.11 -26.12
CA ARG A 13 -10.19 -39.02 -24.69
C ARG A 13 -8.88 -38.66 -23.97
N ILE A 14 -8.79 -37.47 -23.43
CA ILE A 14 -7.76 -37.12 -22.48
C ILE A 14 -8.21 -37.65 -21.11
N ALA A 15 -7.52 -38.63 -20.60
CA ALA A 15 -7.69 -39.16 -19.24
C ALA A 15 -7.05 -38.19 -18.24
N GLY A 16 -7.88 -37.50 -17.49
CA GLY A 16 -7.43 -36.74 -16.34
C GLY A 16 -7.07 -37.70 -15.19
N LEU A 17 -5.82 -37.68 -14.77
CA LEU A 17 -5.32 -38.42 -13.62
C LEU A 17 -5.74 -37.70 -12.34
N PHE A 18 -6.82 -38.13 -11.69
CA PHE A 18 -7.13 -37.73 -10.31
C PHE A 18 -6.30 -38.62 -9.38
N VAL A 19 -5.31 -38.04 -8.70
CA VAL A 19 -4.65 -38.68 -7.56
C VAL A 19 -5.56 -38.51 -6.35
N SER A 20 -6.36 -39.52 -6.08
CA SER A 20 -7.09 -39.65 -4.81
C SER A 20 -6.14 -40.15 -3.74
N ALA A 21 -5.77 -39.31 -2.78
CA ALA A 21 -5.11 -39.74 -1.56
C ALA A 21 -6.10 -40.56 -0.73
N GLY A 22 -6.00 -41.89 -0.80
CA GLY A 22 -6.73 -42.80 0.05
C GLY A 22 -6.28 -42.72 1.50
N LEU A 23 -7.19 -42.34 2.40
CA LEU A 23 -7.02 -42.49 3.84
C LEU A 23 -7.12 -43.99 4.19
N LEU A 24 -5.99 -44.63 4.49
CA LEU A 24 -5.95 -45.93 5.12
C LEU A 24 -6.19 -45.74 6.61
N PHE A 25 -7.37 -46.09 7.10
CA PHE A 25 -7.61 -46.30 8.52
C PHE A 25 -7.00 -47.67 8.91
N ALA A 26 -5.83 -47.63 9.54
CA ALA A 26 -5.34 -48.75 10.31
C ALA A 26 -5.80 -48.60 11.76
N ALA A 27 -6.82 -49.35 12.14
CA ALA A 27 -7.13 -49.56 13.55
C ALA A 27 -6.12 -50.55 14.12
N CYS A 28 -5.33 -50.14 15.10
CA CYS A 28 -4.85 -51.07 16.12
C CYS A 28 -4.23 -50.40 17.34
N SER A 29 -4.69 -50.87 18.47
CA SER A 29 -4.11 -51.01 19.79
C SER A 29 -3.65 -49.75 20.56
N LYS A 30 -4.28 -49.63 21.72
CA LYS A 30 -3.92 -48.79 22.84
C LYS A 30 -2.44 -49.00 23.23
N ASN A 31 -1.65 -47.97 22.97
CA ASN A 31 -0.51 -47.63 23.82
C ASN A 31 -0.59 -46.13 24.03
N SER A 32 -0.90 -45.75 25.27
CA SER A 32 -0.95 -44.39 25.77
C SER A 32 0.48 -43.84 25.90
N ASN A 33 1.06 -43.46 24.76
CA ASN A 33 2.11 -42.48 24.75
C ASN A 33 1.51 -41.25 24.04
N THR A 34 1.03 -40.27 24.79
CA THR A 34 0.79 -38.94 24.34
C THR A 34 2.11 -38.35 23.87
N ALA A 35 2.51 -38.66 22.64
CA ALA A 35 3.49 -37.87 21.93
C ALA A 35 2.79 -36.51 21.68
N THR A 36 3.09 -35.55 22.52
CA THR A 36 2.96 -34.15 22.19
C THR A 36 3.75 -34.00 20.89
N THR A 37 3.04 -33.90 19.75
CA THR A 37 3.62 -33.49 18.48
C THR A 37 4.05 -32.03 18.69
N GLY A 38 5.27 -31.88 19.24
CA GLY A 38 5.89 -30.56 19.36
C GLY A 38 5.92 -29.92 17.97
N VAL A 39 5.36 -28.76 17.84
CA VAL A 39 5.46 -27.98 16.61
C VAL A 39 6.93 -27.88 16.23
N GLN A 40 7.31 -28.50 15.13
CA GLN A 40 8.71 -28.48 14.70
C GLN A 40 9.01 -27.05 14.19
N LEU A 41 9.82 -26.31 14.93
CA LEU A 41 10.24 -24.97 14.58
C LEU A 41 11.17 -25.01 13.36
N PRO A 42 11.15 -23.96 12.50
CA PRO A 42 12.13 -23.82 11.42
C PRO A 42 13.57 -23.94 11.95
N ALA A 43 14.46 -24.55 11.17
CA ALA A 43 15.86 -24.75 11.56
C ALA A 43 16.58 -23.42 11.86
N ASN A 44 16.16 -22.32 11.20
CA ASN A 44 16.68 -20.97 11.37
C ASN A 44 15.80 -20.10 12.29
N ALA A 45 14.99 -20.69 13.17
CA ALA A 45 14.14 -19.97 14.10
C ALA A 45 14.95 -19.07 15.05
N ILE A 46 14.54 -17.79 15.16
CA ILE A 46 15.07 -16.87 16.16
C ILE A 46 14.38 -17.19 17.49
N ARG A 47 15.13 -17.74 18.43
CA ARG A 47 14.59 -18.25 19.72
C ARG A 47 14.58 -17.21 20.83
N SER A 48 15.52 -16.23 20.79
CA SER A 48 15.52 -15.12 21.73
C SER A 48 14.39 -14.15 21.42
N THR A 49 13.56 -13.86 22.38
CA THR A 49 12.51 -12.83 22.27
C THR A 49 13.03 -11.43 22.53
N THR A 50 14.26 -11.27 22.98
CA THR A 50 14.96 -9.99 23.05
C THR A 50 15.94 -9.90 21.89
N LEU A 51 15.74 -8.91 21.03
CA LEU A 51 16.55 -8.63 19.84
C LEU A 51 17.47 -7.45 20.17
N ALA A 52 18.67 -7.76 20.61
CA ALA A 52 19.68 -6.75 20.95
C ALA A 52 20.34 -6.19 19.68
N LYS A 53 21.00 -5.03 19.81
CA LYS A 53 21.76 -4.39 18.73
C LYS A 53 22.69 -5.40 18.04
N GLY A 54 22.65 -5.43 16.70
CA GLY A 54 23.54 -6.25 15.90
C GLY A 54 22.91 -6.85 14.65
N ASN A 55 23.54 -7.89 14.13
CA ASN A 55 23.08 -8.58 12.94
C ASN A 55 21.94 -9.55 13.27
N ILE A 56 20.94 -9.57 12.39
CA ILE A 56 19.79 -10.47 12.52
C ILE A 56 19.52 -11.20 11.22
N LYS A 57 19.23 -12.50 11.33
CA LYS A 57 18.78 -13.36 10.23
C LYS A 57 17.97 -14.51 10.74
N GLY A 58 17.19 -15.13 9.86
CA GLY A 58 16.36 -16.29 10.20
C GLY A 58 14.90 -15.93 10.30
N THR A 59 14.16 -16.65 11.14
CA THR A 59 12.70 -16.59 11.20
C THR A 59 12.20 -16.13 12.57
N ILE A 60 11.54 -14.99 12.60
CA ILE A 60 10.68 -14.53 13.69
C ILE A 60 9.40 -15.38 13.64
N LEU A 61 9.08 -16.02 14.76
CA LEU A 61 8.07 -17.07 14.83
C LEU A 61 6.64 -16.51 14.90
N SER A 62 5.71 -17.29 14.38
CA SER A 62 4.27 -17.01 14.47
C SER A 62 3.81 -16.82 15.91
N ASP A 63 2.83 -15.91 16.08
CA ASP A 63 2.11 -15.71 17.35
C ASP A 63 3.04 -15.43 18.55
N SER A 64 4.23 -14.92 18.30
CA SER A 64 5.26 -14.63 19.30
C SER A 64 5.54 -13.15 19.38
N THR A 65 5.88 -12.66 20.58
CA THR A 65 6.25 -11.26 20.81
C THR A 65 7.77 -11.14 20.99
N TYR A 66 8.36 -10.17 20.29
CA TYR A 66 9.78 -9.85 20.33
C TYR A 66 9.99 -8.40 20.74
N HIS A 67 11.00 -8.13 21.55
CA HIS A 67 11.38 -6.80 22.01
C HIS A 67 12.72 -6.39 21.39
N VAL A 68 12.72 -5.30 20.64
CA VAL A 68 13.92 -4.76 20.00
C VAL A 68 14.56 -3.75 20.96
N THR A 69 15.80 -4.01 21.34
CA THR A 69 16.56 -3.20 22.31
C THR A 69 17.81 -2.55 21.70
N GLY A 70 17.90 -2.51 20.38
CA GLY A 70 18.98 -1.88 19.63
C GLY A 70 18.77 -1.98 18.13
N ASP A 71 19.53 -1.20 17.35
CA ASP A 71 19.47 -1.26 15.87
C ASP A 71 19.81 -2.66 15.36
N LEU A 72 19.04 -3.12 14.37
CA LEU A 72 19.17 -4.43 13.75
C LEU A 72 19.59 -4.32 12.30
N THR A 73 20.51 -5.17 11.85
CA THR A 73 20.99 -5.20 10.47
C THR A 73 20.82 -6.60 9.86
N VAL A 74 20.15 -6.67 8.73
CA VAL A 74 20.12 -7.87 7.87
C VAL A 74 21.23 -7.73 6.84
N LEU A 75 22.30 -8.50 6.98
CA LEU A 75 23.49 -8.39 6.13
C LEU A 75 23.25 -8.86 4.69
N PRO A 76 24.11 -8.48 3.72
CA PRO A 76 24.07 -9.02 2.37
C PRO A 76 24.13 -10.56 2.38
N GLY A 77 23.22 -11.20 1.64
CA GLY A 77 23.08 -12.67 1.61
C GLY A 77 22.25 -13.27 2.73
N ASP A 78 21.94 -12.50 3.78
CA ASP A 78 21.04 -12.94 4.86
C ASP A 78 19.57 -12.61 4.54
N THR A 79 18.68 -13.36 5.17
CA THR A 79 17.23 -13.17 5.06
C THR A 79 16.61 -13.12 6.46
N LEU A 80 15.75 -12.11 6.67
CA LEU A 80 14.85 -12.04 7.82
C LEU A 80 13.41 -12.32 7.36
N ILE A 81 12.82 -13.37 7.91
CA ILE A 81 11.41 -13.74 7.68
C ILE A 81 10.64 -13.44 8.97
N ILE A 82 9.49 -12.79 8.83
CA ILE A 82 8.54 -12.56 9.93
C ILE A 82 7.28 -13.34 9.62
N GLN A 83 6.92 -14.28 10.49
CA GLN A 83 5.77 -15.16 10.29
C GLN A 83 4.45 -14.52 10.76
N PRO A 84 3.29 -15.01 10.27
CA PRO A 84 1.96 -14.47 10.59
C PRO A 84 1.68 -14.42 12.10
N GLY A 85 1.07 -13.32 12.56
CA GLY A 85 0.70 -13.13 13.96
C GLY A 85 1.84 -12.70 14.88
N ALA A 86 3.08 -12.60 14.40
CA ALA A 86 4.19 -12.10 15.18
C ALA A 86 3.97 -10.63 15.59
N THR A 87 4.43 -10.28 16.79
CA THR A 87 4.44 -8.92 17.29
C THR A 87 5.89 -8.51 17.57
N ILE A 88 6.32 -7.38 17.01
CA ILE A 88 7.63 -6.78 17.25
C ILE A 88 7.41 -5.45 17.96
N ARG A 89 8.01 -5.29 19.15
CA ARG A 89 7.92 -4.11 19.99
C ARG A 89 9.27 -3.39 20.06
N MET A 90 9.28 -2.15 19.65
CA MET A 90 10.46 -1.30 19.66
C MET A 90 10.55 -0.58 21.01
N ASN A 91 11.61 -0.82 21.79
CA ASN A 91 11.76 -0.20 23.11
C ASN A 91 12.19 1.28 23.05
N ALA A 92 12.74 1.70 21.92
CA ALA A 92 13.14 3.09 21.68
C ALA A 92 13.21 3.35 20.16
N ASN A 93 13.79 4.49 19.77
CA ASN A 93 14.01 4.85 18.37
C ASN A 93 15.13 4.02 17.73
N TYR A 94 14.89 2.72 17.60
CA TYR A 94 15.75 1.79 16.86
C TYR A 94 15.21 1.57 15.47
N LYS A 95 16.09 1.11 14.55
CA LYS A 95 15.74 0.85 13.14
C LYS A 95 16.20 -0.52 12.68
N PHE A 96 15.61 -0.94 11.56
CA PHE A 96 16.10 -2.07 10.78
C PHE A 96 16.87 -1.54 9.56
N THR A 97 18.12 -1.94 9.41
CA THR A 97 18.91 -1.71 8.19
C THR A 97 18.91 -3.00 7.37
N ILE A 98 18.37 -2.93 6.16
CA ILE A 98 18.21 -4.11 5.29
C ILE A 98 19.21 -4.03 4.14
N GLN A 99 20.21 -4.91 4.16
CA GLN A 99 21.19 -5.10 3.08
C GLN A 99 20.96 -6.43 2.36
N GLY A 100 20.23 -7.35 2.98
CA GLY A 100 19.80 -8.63 2.43
C GLY A 100 18.33 -8.63 2.03
N ILE A 101 17.58 -9.59 2.50
CA ILE A 101 16.15 -9.78 2.20
C ILE A 101 15.32 -9.60 3.46
N ILE A 102 14.24 -8.82 3.36
CA ILE A 102 13.16 -8.77 4.35
C ILE A 102 11.86 -9.33 3.75
N ALA A 103 11.23 -10.25 4.46
CA ALA A 103 9.94 -10.82 4.12
C ALA A 103 9.04 -10.88 5.36
N SER A 104 8.15 -9.89 5.50
CA SER A 104 7.09 -9.85 6.52
C SER A 104 5.84 -10.47 5.91
N LEU A 105 5.50 -11.70 6.31
CA LEU A 105 4.52 -12.55 5.63
C LEU A 105 3.27 -12.78 6.49
N GLY A 106 2.61 -11.71 6.90
CA GLY A 106 1.33 -11.78 7.59
C GLY A 106 0.21 -12.35 6.70
N THR A 107 -0.93 -12.61 7.31
CA THR A 107 -2.16 -13.01 6.62
C THR A 107 -3.34 -12.19 7.16
N GLN A 108 -4.45 -12.17 6.42
CA GLN A 108 -5.66 -11.49 6.89
C GLN A 108 -6.12 -11.98 8.27
N ALA A 109 -6.05 -13.28 8.52
CA ALA A 109 -6.43 -13.89 9.79
C ALA A 109 -5.40 -13.65 10.91
N LYS A 110 -4.12 -13.44 10.55
CA LYS A 110 -3.00 -13.25 11.47
C LYS A 110 -2.05 -12.17 10.96
N PRO A 111 -2.45 -10.88 11.04
CA PRO A 111 -1.56 -9.79 10.68
C PRO A 111 -0.33 -9.76 11.61
N ILE A 112 0.79 -9.33 11.05
CA ILE A 112 1.98 -9.01 11.85
C ILE A 112 1.81 -7.61 12.43
N THR A 113 2.33 -7.37 13.64
CA THR A 113 2.31 -6.03 14.25
C THR A 113 3.73 -5.59 14.60
N ILE A 114 4.14 -4.43 14.09
CA ILE A 114 5.41 -3.78 14.44
C ILE A 114 5.06 -2.42 15.02
N THR A 115 5.39 -2.21 16.30
CA THR A 115 4.96 -1.05 17.07
C THR A 115 5.99 -0.71 18.15
N THR A 116 5.65 0.22 19.02
CA THR A 116 6.46 0.60 20.19
C THR A 116 5.98 -0.10 21.47
N ASP A 117 6.84 -0.20 22.48
CA ASP A 117 6.48 -0.65 23.83
C ASP A 117 5.80 0.47 24.66
N SER A 118 5.90 1.72 24.23
CA SER A 118 5.30 2.85 24.96
C SER A 118 3.78 2.83 24.92
N ALA A 119 3.16 3.11 26.07
CA ALA A 119 1.72 3.38 26.13
C ALA A 119 1.37 4.78 25.59
N ASN A 120 2.32 5.72 25.64
CA ASN A 120 2.17 7.08 25.14
C ASN A 120 2.70 7.16 23.72
N VAL A 121 1.88 6.79 22.76
CA VAL A 121 2.26 6.75 21.35
C VAL A 121 2.23 8.13 20.69
N HIS A 122 3.23 8.39 19.87
CA HIS A 122 3.31 9.57 19.01
C HIS A 122 4.11 9.21 17.74
N PRO A 123 4.08 10.02 16.68
CA PRO A 123 4.91 9.79 15.51
C PRO A 123 6.40 9.75 15.84
N GLY A 124 7.14 8.90 15.14
CA GLY A 124 8.59 8.85 15.27
C GLY A 124 9.11 8.06 16.48
N MET A 125 8.34 7.10 16.98
CA MET A 125 8.77 6.26 18.11
C MET A 125 9.91 5.29 17.76
N TRP A 126 10.07 4.96 16.46
CA TRP A 126 11.15 4.09 15.97
C TRP A 126 11.52 4.42 14.52
N GLY A 127 12.73 4.03 14.10
CA GLY A 127 13.39 4.52 12.89
C GLY A 127 12.99 3.84 11.57
N GLY A 128 12.01 2.93 11.56
CA GLY A 128 11.56 2.28 10.32
C GLY A 128 12.52 1.22 9.77
N PHE A 129 12.30 0.88 8.48
CA PHE A 129 13.12 -0.04 7.69
C PHE A 129 13.90 0.75 6.63
N GLN A 130 15.22 0.78 6.77
CA GLN A 130 16.13 1.44 5.83
C GLN A 130 16.72 0.39 4.88
N CYS A 131 16.27 0.39 3.62
CA CYS A 131 16.55 -0.67 2.64
C CYS A 131 17.50 -0.19 1.54
N ASP A 132 18.57 0.55 1.91
CA ASP A 132 19.48 1.21 0.97
C ASP A 132 20.40 0.24 0.20
N SER A 133 20.45 -1.01 0.62
CA SER A 133 21.26 -2.06 -0.03
C SER A 133 20.52 -3.40 -0.08
N ALA A 134 19.20 -3.37 0.10
CA ALA A 134 18.37 -4.56 0.09
C ALA A 134 18.40 -5.31 -1.25
N LYS A 135 18.04 -6.58 -1.23
CA LYS A 135 17.89 -7.43 -2.43
C LYS A 135 16.42 -7.70 -2.76
N SER A 136 15.56 -7.66 -1.76
CA SER A 136 14.11 -7.74 -1.90
C SER A 136 13.43 -7.19 -0.67
N VAL A 137 12.29 -6.55 -0.85
CA VAL A 137 11.45 -5.99 0.22
C VAL A 137 10.03 -6.47 0.01
N THR A 138 9.52 -7.26 0.96
CA THR A 138 8.15 -7.79 0.94
C THR A 138 7.49 -7.56 2.29
N PHE A 139 6.34 -6.90 2.27
CA PHE A 139 5.46 -6.73 3.43
C PHE A 139 4.03 -7.10 3.02
N LEU A 140 3.49 -8.11 3.65
CA LEU A 140 2.11 -8.57 3.47
C LEU A 140 1.39 -8.54 4.82
N TRP A 141 0.19 -7.99 4.89
CA TRP A 141 -0.65 -7.99 6.10
C TRP A 141 0.13 -7.58 7.35
N THR A 142 0.88 -6.50 7.26
CA THR A 142 1.72 -6.00 8.35
C THR A 142 1.24 -4.63 8.83
N LYS A 143 1.06 -4.48 10.13
CA LYS A 143 0.78 -3.20 10.80
C LYS A 143 2.11 -2.56 11.20
N LEU A 144 2.38 -1.36 10.65
CA LEU A 144 3.56 -0.56 10.92
C LEU A 144 3.09 0.73 11.61
N LEU A 145 3.27 0.80 12.92
CA LEU A 145 2.64 1.82 13.74
C LEU A 145 3.71 2.72 14.38
N TRP A 146 3.56 4.05 14.25
CA TRP A 146 4.33 5.09 14.95
C TRP A 146 5.82 5.16 14.56
N ALA A 147 6.15 4.79 13.32
CA ALA A 147 7.52 4.81 12.78
C ALA A 147 7.96 6.22 12.33
N GLY A 148 9.18 6.31 11.79
CA GLY A 148 9.72 7.53 11.18
C GLY A 148 10.52 8.38 12.15
N GLY A 149 11.06 7.80 13.22
CA GLY A 149 11.86 8.49 14.23
C GLY A 149 13.10 9.17 13.65
N PRO A 150 13.68 10.14 14.38
CA PRO A 150 14.83 10.88 13.88
C PRO A 150 16.06 9.99 13.68
N ASP A 151 16.82 10.28 12.63
CA ASP A 151 18.14 9.73 12.42
C ASP A 151 19.19 10.39 13.34
N ALA A 152 20.46 10.00 13.19
CA ALA A 152 21.56 10.53 13.99
C ALA A 152 21.81 12.06 13.77
N THR A 153 21.27 12.64 12.70
CA THR A 153 21.37 14.08 12.39
C THR A 153 20.16 14.87 12.87
N GLY A 154 19.14 14.18 13.39
CA GLY A 154 17.87 14.76 13.80
C GLY A 154 16.84 14.88 12.67
N GLY A 155 17.15 14.41 11.46
CA GLY A 155 16.22 14.33 10.34
C GLY A 155 15.23 13.17 10.53
N THR A 156 14.00 13.34 10.06
CA THR A 156 12.99 12.28 10.08
C THR A 156 13.36 11.15 9.13
N THR A 157 12.91 9.92 9.42
CA THR A 157 13.07 8.78 8.53
C THR A 157 11.71 8.29 8.02
N GLN A 158 11.73 7.56 6.91
CA GLN A 158 10.52 6.92 6.40
C GLN A 158 10.24 5.62 7.17
N THR A 159 8.97 5.19 7.17
CA THR A 159 8.62 3.88 7.72
C THR A 159 9.27 2.75 6.91
N ILE A 160 9.23 2.82 5.58
CA ILE A 160 9.99 1.97 4.67
C ILE A 160 10.66 2.87 3.64
N ALA A 161 11.99 2.89 3.62
CA ALA A 161 12.80 3.60 2.62
C ALA A 161 13.56 2.61 1.75
N VAL A 162 13.46 2.75 0.42
CA VAL A 162 14.16 1.89 -0.56
C VAL A 162 14.94 2.78 -1.53
N SER A 163 16.26 2.63 -1.57
CA SER A 163 17.16 3.44 -2.42
C SER A 163 17.93 2.62 -3.45
N VAL A 164 17.46 1.41 -3.76
CA VAL A 164 18.10 0.46 -4.69
C VAL A 164 17.10 -0.09 -5.71
N PRO A 165 17.56 -0.48 -6.93
CA PRO A 165 16.73 -0.97 -8.03
C PRO A 165 16.29 -2.42 -7.82
N ILE A 166 15.32 -2.65 -6.96
CA ILE A 166 14.83 -3.98 -6.58
C ILE A 166 13.30 -4.09 -6.72
N PRO A 167 12.75 -5.32 -6.71
CA PRO A 167 11.33 -5.52 -6.50
C PRO A 167 10.90 -5.10 -5.08
N VAL A 168 9.81 -4.33 -4.99
CA VAL A 168 9.17 -3.91 -3.74
C VAL A 168 7.72 -4.32 -3.77
N ASP A 169 7.33 -5.16 -2.82
CA ASP A 169 5.99 -5.72 -2.74
C ASP A 169 5.39 -5.40 -1.36
N ILE A 170 4.43 -4.47 -1.30
CA ILE A 170 3.79 -4.03 -0.06
C ILE A 170 2.29 -4.10 -0.25
N GLU A 171 1.68 -5.14 0.30
CA GLU A 171 0.27 -5.42 0.08
C GLU A 171 -0.49 -5.64 1.40
N ASP A 172 -1.72 -5.13 1.45
CA ASP A 172 -2.63 -5.34 2.57
C ASP A 172 -2.05 -4.91 3.95
N CYS A 173 -1.21 -3.85 3.97
CA CYS A 173 -0.55 -3.36 5.17
C CYS A 173 -1.24 -2.12 5.75
N TRP A 174 -0.98 -1.85 7.04
CA TRP A 174 -1.38 -0.62 7.72
C TRP A 174 -0.15 0.22 8.07
N PHE A 175 -0.21 1.51 7.76
CA PHE A 175 0.76 2.51 8.13
C PHE A 175 0.05 3.57 8.97
N VAL A 176 0.34 3.66 10.24
CA VAL A 176 -0.41 4.52 11.15
C VAL A 176 0.51 5.42 11.97
N GLY A 177 0.26 6.71 11.91
CA GLY A 177 0.91 7.69 12.76
C GLY A 177 2.42 7.83 12.53
N GLY A 178 2.91 7.52 11.33
CA GLY A 178 4.32 7.75 10.97
C GLY A 178 4.68 9.23 11.02
N GLN A 179 5.95 9.55 11.25
CA GLN A 179 6.40 10.94 11.35
C GLN A 179 6.64 11.59 9.99
N ASP A 180 7.04 10.81 9.00
CA ASP A 180 7.38 11.21 7.64
C ASP A 180 6.71 10.25 6.64
N ASN A 181 7.27 10.05 5.44
CA ASN A 181 6.73 9.15 4.43
C ASN A 181 6.50 7.74 4.98
N SER A 182 5.39 7.14 4.59
CA SER A 182 5.15 5.73 4.94
C SER A 182 5.96 4.80 4.03
N ILE A 183 5.98 5.08 2.73
CA ILE A 183 6.72 4.32 1.72
C ILE A 183 7.47 5.30 0.82
N GLY A 184 8.78 5.33 0.94
CA GLY A 184 9.65 6.11 0.05
C GLY A 184 10.48 5.18 -0.83
N VAL A 185 10.43 5.38 -2.17
CA VAL A 185 11.23 4.60 -3.13
C VAL A 185 11.99 5.56 -4.03
N TYR A 186 13.31 5.55 -3.92
CA TYR A 186 14.21 6.56 -4.47
C TYR A 186 15.18 6.01 -5.53
N SER A 187 14.79 4.94 -6.24
CA SER A 187 15.62 4.30 -7.28
C SER A 187 14.74 3.66 -8.35
N THR A 188 15.33 3.13 -9.41
CA THR A 188 14.68 2.43 -10.53
C THR A 188 14.04 1.09 -10.11
N ALA A 189 13.35 1.06 -8.98
CA ALA A 189 12.66 -0.12 -8.46
C ALA A 189 11.37 -0.42 -9.23
N THR A 190 10.91 -1.67 -9.15
CA THR A 190 9.58 -2.06 -9.62
C THR A 190 8.69 -2.33 -8.41
N VAL A 191 7.58 -1.59 -8.30
CA VAL A 191 6.74 -1.62 -7.11
C VAL A 191 5.37 -2.27 -7.35
N LYS A 192 4.88 -2.99 -6.34
CA LYS A 192 3.48 -3.33 -6.14
C LYS A 192 3.06 -2.80 -4.77
N ILE A 193 2.33 -1.71 -4.76
CA ILE A 193 1.81 -1.07 -3.54
C ILE A 193 0.29 -1.20 -3.59
N LEU A 194 -0.24 -2.24 -2.96
CA LEU A 194 -1.62 -2.67 -3.18
C LEU A 194 -2.40 -2.78 -1.87
N ARG A 195 -3.61 -2.23 -1.85
CA ARG A 195 -4.60 -2.43 -0.77
C ARG A 195 -4.12 -2.04 0.62
N ASN A 196 -3.19 -1.10 0.72
CA ASN A 196 -2.72 -0.62 2.02
C ASN A 196 -3.66 0.44 2.59
N SER A 197 -3.66 0.58 3.91
CA SER A 197 -4.37 1.63 4.64
C SER A 197 -3.38 2.49 5.41
N CYS A 198 -3.35 3.79 5.10
CA CYS A 198 -2.40 4.74 5.65
C CYS A 198 -3.16 5.85 6.38
N TYR A 199 -2.95 6.00 7.69
CA TYR A 199 -3.76 6.89 8.52
C TYR A 199 -2.90 7.84 9.36
N GLY A 200 -3.14 9.15 9.22
CA GLY A 200 -2.59 10.18 10.06
C GLY A 200 -1.06 10.32 10.02
N ASN A 201 -0.43 9.98 8.90
CA ASN A 201 1.01 10.04 8.74
C ASN A 201 1.49 11.46 8.38
N GLY A 202 2.76 11.72 8.67
CA GLY A 202 3.39 13.01 8.52
C GLY A 202 3.11 13.96 9.69
N THR A 203 4.07 14.80 10.06
CA THR A 203 3.88 15.88 11.06
C THR A 203 3.57 17.21 10.37
N THR A 204 4.57 17.83 9.77
CA THR A 204 4.46 19.04 8.93
C THR A 204 4.79 18.72 7.49
N ASP A 205 5.56 17.68 7.26
CA ASP A 205 5.90 17.09 5.97
C ASP A 205 5.55 15.61 6.01
N GLY A 206 5.85 14.87 4.95
CA GLY A 206 5.59 13.46 4.80
C GLY A 206 4.53 13.20 3.75
N ASP A 207 5.00 12.81 2.58
CA ASP A 207 4.19 12.21 1.54
C ASP A 207 3.98 10.73 1.90
N ILE A 208 2.82 10.15 1.67
CA ILE A 208 2.57 8.79 2.17
C ILE A 208 3.24 7.74 1.29
N ILE A 209 3.01 7.81 -0.01
CA ILE A 209 3.68 6.99 -1.02
C ILE A 209 4.44 7.94 -1.92
N ASP A 210 5.77 7.93 -1.83
CA ASP A 210 6.65 8.89 -2.50
C ASP A 210 7.66 8.16 -3.38
N PHE A 211 7.61 8.44 -4.69
CA PHE A 211 8.48 7.84 -5.70
C PHE A 211 9.39 8.86 -6.34
N HIS A 212 10.67 8.48 -6.50
CA HIS A 212 11.69 9.24 -7.20
C HIS A 212 12.50 8.34 -8.14
N SER A 213 13.19 8.96 -9.11
CA SER A 213 14.32 8.36 -9.82
C SER A 213 14.00 7.10 -10.63
N GLY A 214 12.92 7.09 -11.37
CA GLY A 214 12.65 6.05 -12.35
C GLY A 214 11.94 4.82 -11.82
N VAL A 215 11.17 4.95 -10.74
CA VAL A 215 10.28 3.89 -10.24
C VAL A 215 9.26 3.51 -11.29
N THR A 216 9.01 2.21 -11.43
CA THR A 216 7.95 1.65 -12.28
C THR A 216 7.01 0.75 -11.47
N GLY A 217 5.81 0.50 -11.97
CA GLY A 217 4.89 -0.45 -11.32
C GLY A 217 3.51 0.11 -11.04
N VAL A 218 2.93 -0.26 -9.89
CA VAL A 218 1.51 -0.01 -9.59
C VAL A 218 1.28 0.42 -8.15
N VAL A 219 0.37 1.39 -8.00
CA VAL A 219 -0.21 1.85 -6.73
C VAL A 219 -1.72 1.76 -6.85
N ALA A 220 -2.35 0.78 -6.21
CA ALA A 220 -3.77 0.56 -6.42
C ALA A 220 -4.50 0.06 -5.17
N TYR A 221 -5.77 0.45 -5.08
CA TYR A 221 -6.67 0.02 -3.99
C TYR A 221 -6.21 0.45 -2.59
N ASN A 222 -5.35 1.46 -2.50
CA ASN A 222 -4.90 1.99 -1.20
C ASN A 222 -5.91 3.01 -0.66
N VAL A 223 -6.03 3.05 0.66
CA VAL A 223 -6.76 4.09 1.39
C VAL A 223 -5.76 4.97 2.11
N VAL A 224 -5.81 6.27 1.86
CA VAL A 224 -4.97 7.26 2.57
C VAL A 224 -5.88 8.29 3.20
N TRP A 225 -5.79 8.46 4.50
CA TRP A 225 -6.52 9.49 5.24
C TRP A 225 -5.57 10.34 6.09
N GLY A 226 -5.71 11.65 5.98
CA GLY A 226 -5.04 12.59 6.86
C GLY A 226 -3.52 12.64 6.71
N SER A 227 -2.99 12.56 5.49
CA SER A 227 -1.58 12.82 5.18
C SER A 227 -1.20 14.27 5.48
N ALA A 228 -0.01 14.53 5.99
CA ALA A 228 0.50 15.90 6.15
C ALA A 228 0.80 16.54 4.79
N GLY A 229 1.54 15.84 3.96
CA GLY A 229 1.87 16.19 2.58
C GLY A 229 0.95 15.50 1.58
N THR A 230 1.52 14.96 0.52
CA THR A 230 0.81 14.30 -0.58
C THR A 230 0.49 12.86 -0.23
N ALA A 231 -0.71 12.37 -0.58
CA ALA A 231 -1.04 10.97 -0.36
C ALA A 231 -0.25 10.05 -1.30
N ILE A 232 -0.19 10.37 -2.60
CA ILE A 232 0.60 9.61 -3.59
C ILE A 232 1.36 10.60 -4.46
N LYS A 233 2.68 10.56 -4.41
CA LYS A 233 3.57 11.42 -5.20
C LYS A 233 4.38 10.60 -6.20
N VAL A 234 4.32 11.02 -7.44
CA VAL A 234 5.05 10.45 -8.57
C VAL A 234 6.00 11.52 -9.07
N PHE A 235 7.27 11.39 -8.72
CA PHE A 235 8.31 12.38 -9.03
C PHE A 235 9.53 11.66 -9.62
N THR A 236 10.22 12.28 -10.54
CA THR A 236 11.50 11.74 -11.05
C THR A 236 12.65 12.46 -10.37
N SER A 237 12.89 13.70 -10.72
CA SER A 237 13.97 14.50 -10.18
C SER A 237 13.86 15.93 -10.72
N SER A 238 14.36 16.91 -9.98
CA SER A 238 14.46 18.30 -10.45
C SER A 238 15.53 18.52 -11.52
N THR A 239 16.44 17.56 -11.69
CA THR A 239 17.63 17.73 -12.56
C THR A 239 17.85 16.58 -13.55
N ILE A 240 17.41 15.37 -13.22
CA ILE A 240 17.62 14.14 -14.01
C ILE A 240 16.32 13.73 -14.67
N GLN A 241 16.26 13.72 -15.99
CA GLN A 241 15.04 13.43 -16.76
C GLN A 241 14.84 11.93 -17.05
N ASN A 242 15.87 11.11 -16.95
CA ASN A 242 15.82 9.69 -17.29
C ASN A 242 16.65 8.84 -16.33
N PRO A 243 16.16 7.64 -15.98
CA PRO A 243 14.85 7.13 -16.33
C PRO A 243 13.72 7.86 -15.59
N GLN A 244 12.61 8.08 -16.28
CA GLN A 244 11.41 8.69 -15.67
C GLN A 244 10.71 7.72 -14.71
N THR A 245 10.19 8.25 -13.61
CA THR A 245 9.20 7.54 -12.81
C THR A 245 7.92 7.37 -13.62
N ASN A 246 7.44 6.14 -13.73
CA ASN A 246 6.36 5.74 -14.62
C ASN A 246 5.49 4.66 -13.98
N VAL A 247 4.46 5.07 -13.28
CA VAL A 247 3.59 4.17 -12.49
C VAL A 247 2.13 4.26 -12.92
N ALA A 248 1.40 3.17 -12.67
CA ALA A 248 -0.05 3.14 -12.76
C ALA A 248 -0.65 3.40 -11.37
N VAL A 249 -1.50 4.43 -11.25
CA VAL A 249 -2.14 4.88 -10.01
C VAL A 249 -3.65 4.81 -10.19
N TYR A 250 -4.28 3.77 -9.66
CA TYR A 250 -5.72 3.59 -9.88
C TYR A 250 -6.46 2.98 -8.70
N ASN A 251 -7.76 3.25 -8.63
CA ASN A 251 -8.64 2.73 -7.59
C ASN A 251 -8.12 3.01 -6.15
N ASN A 252 -7.47 4.15 -5.93
CA ASN A 252 -7.12 4.58 -4.58
C ASN A 252 -8.21 5.50 -4.02
N THR A 253 -8.33 5.56 -2.69
CA THR A 253 -9.17 6.52 -1.99
C THR A 253 -8.29 7.39 -1.11
N CYS A 254 -8.15 8.69 -1.47
CA CYS A 254 -7.33 9.65 -0.75
C CYS A 254 -8.20 10.73 -0.14
N LEU A 255 -8.15 10.87 1.19
CA LEU A 255 -9.00 11.77 1.94
C LEU A 255 -8.18 12.70 2.84
N GLU A 256 -8.55 13.96 2.89
CA GLU A 256 -8.03 14.97 3.82
C GLU A 256 -6.51 15.08 3.85
N SER A 257 -5.86 14.91 2.70
CA SER A 257 -4.41 15.03 2.56
C SER A 257 -3.98 16.47 2.27
N GLY A 258 -2.78 16.84 2.71
CA GLY A 258 -2.09 18.06 2.30
C GLY A 258 -2.26 19.27 3.20
N PHE A 259 -2.99 19.20 4.30
CA PHE A 259 -3.32 20.37 5.12
C PHE A 259 -2.25 20.78 6.10
N ARG A 260 -1.29 19.94 6.43
CA ARG A 260 -0.23 20.26 7.42
C ARG A 260 1.04 20.81 6.80
N ARG A 261 1.18 20.75 5.47
CA ARG A 261 2.17 21.50 4.72
C ARG A 261 1.77 22.97 4.63
N GLY A 262 2.74 23.86 4.54
CA GLY A 262 2.49 25.28 4.42
C GLY A 262 1.81 25.64 3.08
N PHE A 263 1.19 26.79 3.02
CA PHE A 263 0.47 27.27 1.82
C PHE A 263 1.37 27.35 0.57
N ASN A 264 2.66 27.62 0.75
CA ASN A 264 3.60 27.74 -0.38
C ASN A 264 3.99 26.40 -1.00
N GLU A 265 3.68 25.30 -0.33
CA GLU A 265 3.93 23.94 -0.81
C GLU A 265 2.75 23.05 -0.38
N PRO A 266 1.59 23.23 -1.01
CA PRO A 266 0.40 22.50 -0.61
C PRO A 266 0.57 21.00 -0.90
N GLY A 267 0.13 20.13 0.02
CA GLY A 267 0.07 18.70 -0.24
C GLY A 267 -1.14 18.35 -1.12
N ARG A 268 -1.13 17.16 -1.70
CA ARG A 268 -2.11 16.71 -2.70
C ARG A 268 -2.72 15.36 -2.33
N GLY A 269 -3.85 15.07 -2.93
CA GLY A 269 -4.34 13.69 -3.02
C GLY A 269 -3.42 12.86 -3.91
N ILE A 270 -3.20 13.30 -5.15
CA ILE A 270 -2.23 12.68 -6.08
C ILE A 270 -1.45 13.79 -6.77
N LEU A 271 -0.12 13.63 -6.83
CA LEU A 271 0.79 14.51 -7.57
C LEU A 271 1.58 13.70 -8.60
N VAL A 272 1.55 14.13 -9.85
CA VAL A 272 2.47 13.71 -10.90
C VAL A 272 3.36 14.91 -11.21
N ASP A 273 4.62 14.81 -10.79
CA ASP A 273 5.53 15.95 -10.73
C ASP A 273 6.64 15.86 -11.80
N ILE A 274 7.65 16.67 -11.66
CA ILE A 274 8.71 16.97 -12.61
C ILE A 274 9.28 15.72 -13.27
N TYR A 275 9.28 15.70 -14.59
CA TYR A 275 9.80 14.63 -15.47
C TYR A 275 9.21 13.25 -15.19
N SER A 276 7.99 13.18 -14.64
CA SER A 276 7.30 11.93 -14.37
C SER A 276 6.14 11.72 -15.31
N GLN A 277 5.78 10.47 -15.50
CA GLN A 277 4.57 10.07 -16.22
C GLN A 277 3.75 9.08 -15.39
N ALA A 278 2.44 9.12 -15.53
CA ALA A 278 1.54 8.22 -14.80
C ALA A 278 0.29 7.86 -15.62
N ARG A 279 -0.32 6.74 -15.28
CA ARG A 279 -1.67 6.33 -15.72
C ARG A 279 -2.60 6.39 -14.51
N VAL A 280 -3.45 7.44 -14.44
CA VAL A 280 -4.21 7.81 -13.24
C VAL A 280 -5.70 7.61 -13.49
N TYR A 281 -6.29 6.55 -12.96
CA TYR A 281 -7.69 6.18 -13.20
C TYR A 281 -8.44 5.80 -11.93
N ASN A 282 -9.73 6.04 -11.89
CA ASN A 282 -10.63 5.51 -10.87
C ASN A 282 -10.27 5.88 -9.42
N ASN A 283 -9.50 6.94 -9.21
CA ASN A 283 -9.18 7.36 -7.85
C ASN A 283 -10.31 8.19 -7.28
N LEU A 284 -10.65 7.97 -6.01
CA LEU A 284 -11.64 8.74 -5.24
C LEU A 284 -10.90 9.73 -4.33
N LEU A 285 -11.01 11.00 -4.64
CA LEU A 285 -10.28 12.09 -4.02
C LEU A 285 -11.25 12.97 -3.23
N VAL A 286 -11.15 12.94 -1.90
CA VAL A 286 -12.15 13.52 -1.01
C VAL A 286 -11.52 14.54 -0.08
N ASN A 287 -11.98 15.78 -0.13
CA ASN A 287 -11.55 16.86 0.77
C ASN A 287 -10.03 17.02 0.90
N ASN A 288 -9.25 16.68 -0.13
CA ASN A 288 -7.81 16.96 -0.14
C ASN A 288 -7.57 18.45 -0.32
N TYR A 289 -6.45 18.99 0.20
CA TYR A 289 -6.12 20.39 0.03
C TYR A 289 -5.99 20.76 -1.46
N TRP A 290 -5.14 20.04 -2.21
CA TRP A 290 -5.22 19.91 -3.67
C TRP A 290 -5.56 18.45 -4.00
N SER A 291 -6.40 18.21 -5.01
CA SER A 291 -6.84 16.84 -5.25
C SER A 291 -5.96 16.08 -6.24
N LEU A 292 -6.01 16.39 -7.52
CA LEU A 292 -5.16 15.79 -8.55
C LEU A 292 -4.35 16.88 -9.25
N ASP A 293 -3.05 16.76 -9.14
CA ASP A 293 -2.11 17.72 -9.66
C ASP A 293 -1.14 17.05 -10.65
N PHE A 294 -1.04 17.62 -11.83
CA PHE A 294 0.04 17.36 -12.79
C PHE A 294 0.84 18.65 -12.90
N SER A 295 2.05 18.68 -12.37
CA SER A 295 2.89 19.87 -12.44
C SER A 295 3.15 20.30 -13.89
N PRO A 296 3.49 21.58 -14.16
CA PRO A 296 3.79 22.04 -15.52
C PRO A 296 4.94 21.31 -16.21
N GLN A 297 5.78 20.66 -15.42
CA GLN A 297 6.95 19.90 -15.87
C GLN A 297 6.71 18.38 -15.90
N ALA A 298 5.51 17.91 -15.58
CA ALA A 298 5.12 16.52 -15.78
C ALA A 298 5.13 16.14 -17.26
N ASP A 299 5.47 14.92 -17.58
CA ASP A 299 5.44 14.41 -18.95
C ASP A 299 3.99 14.09 -19.37
N MET A 300 3.27 15.15 -19.76
CA MET A 300 1.87 15.06 -20.18
C MET A 300 1.70 14.32 -21.51
N ALA A 301 2.72 14.27 -22.35
CA ALA A 301 2.66 13.57 -23.63
C ALA A 301 2.53 12.03 -23.44
N HIS A 302 3.06 11.52 -22.34
CA HIS A 302 3.04 10.10 -22.01
C HIS A 302 2.18 9.78 -20.78
N SER A 303 1.57 10.76 -20.16
CA SER A 303 0.61 10.56 -19.07
C SER A 303 -0.82 10.42 -19.60
N VAL A 304 -1.59 9.54 -18.95
CA VAL A 304 -3.02 9.35 -19.29
C VAL A 304 -3.81 9.33 -17.98
N TYR A 305 -4.92 10.04 -17.94
CA TYR A 305 -5.76 10.09 -16.75
C TYR A 305 -7.22 10.31 -17.14
N ASN A 306 -8.13 9.65 -16.42
CA ASN A 306 -9.58 9.78 -16.61
C ASN A 306 -10.34 9.02 -15.51
N ASN A 307 -11.66 9.18 -15.45
CA ASN A 307 -12.55 8.47 -14.54
C ASN A 307 -12.17 8.64 -13.07
N ASN A 308 -11.55 9.75 -12.68
CA ASN A 308 -11.30 10.05 -11.29
C ASN A 308 -12.53 10.73 -10.67
N TYR A 309 -12.71 10.57 -9.36
CA TYR A 309 -13.84 11.11 -8.64
C TYR A 309 -13.40 12.14 -7.61
N PHE A 310 -13.95 13.32 -7.69
CA PHE A 310 -13.64 14.45 -6.82
C PHE A 310 -14.87 14.81 -5.99
N PHE A 311 -14.71 14.79 -4.68
CA PHE A 311 -15.76 15.21 -3.76
C PHE A 311 -15.20 16.14 -2.70
N VAL A 312 -15.76 17.35 -2.61
CA VAL A 312 -15.40 18.33 -1.59
C VAL A 312 -16.64 18.88 -0.93
N THR A 313 -16.60 18.97 0.40
CA THR A 313 -17.66 19.53 1.24
C THR A 313 -17.34 20.95 1.71
N VAL A 314 -16.09 21.39 1.47
CA VAL A 314 -15.60 22.74 1.78
C VAL A 314 -15.47 23.50 0.47
N ASP A 315 -16.30 24.53 0.27
CA ASP A 315 -16.39 25.24 -1.02
C ASP A 315 -15.06 25.83 -1.49
N SER A 316 -14.19 26.29 -0.57
CA SER A 316 -12.86 26.81 -0.91
C SER A 316 -11.94 25.78 -1.55
N LEU A 317 -12.19 24.48 -1.36
CA LEU A 317 -11.37 23.41 -1.96
C LEU A 317 -11.79 23.07 -3.41
N ARG A 318 -12.95 23.54 -3.87
CA ARG A 318 -13.45 23.22 -5.23
C ARG A 318 -12.50 23.65 -6.33
N GLN A 319 -11.87 24.81 -6.17
CA GLN A 319 -10.90 25.34 -7.13
C GLN A 319 -9.62 24.50 -7.23
N PHE A 320 -9.37 23.62 -6.28
CA PHE A 320 -8.17 22.80 -6.18
C PHE A 320 -8.39 21.31 -6.52
N MET A 321 -9.55 20.95 -7.10
CA MET A 321 -9.75 19.60 -7.66
C MET A 321 -8.76 19.34 -8.79
N TYR A 322 -8.63 20.28 -9.70
CA TYR A 322 -7.51 20.46 -10.64
C TYR A 322 -6.99 21.89 -10.45
N PRO A 323 -5.84 22.10 -9.79
CA PRO A 323 -5.37 23.43 -9.45
C PRO A 323 -5.10 24.29 -10.70
N ALA A 324 -5.48 25.56 -10.64
CA ALA A 324 -5.25 26.51 -11.72
C ALA A 324 -3.74 26.76 -11.90
N GLY A 325 -3.28 26.82 -13.14
CA GLY A 325 -1.85 26.99 -13.47
C GLY A 325 -1.11 25.67 -13.68
N GLU A 326 -1.66 24.55 -13.19
CA GLU A 326 -1.12 23.22 -13.38
C GLU A 326 -1.53 22.61 -14.73
N ALA A 327 -0.85 21.52 -15.14
CA ALA A 327 -1.08 20.90 -16.45
C ALA A 327 -2.36 20.05 -16.51
N GLY A 328 -2.79 19.49 -15.37
CA GLY A 328 -3.99 18.65 -15.29
C GLY A 328 -5.29 19.39 -15.59
N LYS A 329 -6.21 18.73 -16.28
CA LYS A 329 -7.53 19.27 -16.66
C LYS A 329 -8.61 18.21 -16.44
N VAL A 330 -9.83 18.68 -16.16
CA VAL A 330 -11.01 17.82 -16.05
C VAL A 330 -11.18 16.97 -17.30
N GLN A 331 -11.41 15.69 -17.13
CA GLN A 331 -11.66 14.72 -18.19
C GLN A 331 -13.14 14.36 -18.29
N SER A 332 -13.57 13.86 -19.44
CA SER A 332 -15.00 13.56 -19.71
C SER A 332 -15.58 12.46 -18.84
N GLY A 333 -14.74 11.55 -18.33
CA GLY A 333 -15.16 10.46 -17.43
C GLY A 333 -15.06 10.81 -15.95
N ASP A 334 -14.55 12.00 -15.60
CA ASP A 334 -14.43 12.41 -14.20
C ASP A 334 -15.79 12.73 -13.58
N ILE A 335 -15.96 12.39 -12.30
CA ILE A 335 -17.12 12.77 -11.51
C ILE A 335 -16.68 13.87 -10.54
N ILE A 336 -17.33 15.03 -10.62
CA ILE A 336 -16.94 16.22 -9.85
C ILE A 336 -18.18 16.93 -9.27
N ASN A 337 -17.99 17.70 -8.20
CA ASN A 337 -19.02 18.53 -7.59
C ASN A 337 -18.67 20.04 -7.67
N LEU A 338 -18.52 20.55 -8.87
CA LEU A 338 -18.09 21.95 -9.10
C LEU A 338 -19.07 23.04 -8.66
N THR A 339 -20.36 22.75 -8.66
CA THR A 339 -21.40 23.78 -8.51
C THR A 339 -22.09 23.80 -7.16
N GLN A 340 -22.05 22.70 -6.42
CA GLN A 340 -22.78 22.54 -5.16
C GLN A 340 -22.02 21.63 -4.21
N THR A 341 -21.78 22.09 -2.97
CA THR A 341 -21.22 21.29 -1.91
C THR A 341 -22.12 20.08 -1.63
N GLY A 342 -21.51 18.89 -1.55
CA GLY A 342 -22.23 17.64 -1.35
C GLY A 342 -22.90 17.07 -2.61
N ALA A 343 -22.91 17.77 -3.74
CA ALA A 343 -23.31 17.17 -5.00
C ALA A 343 -22.38 16.01 -5.36
N ASN A 344 -22.96 14.92 -5.91
CA ASN A 344 -22.22 13.68 -6.16
C ASN A 344 -21.56 13.11 -4.89
N ASP A 345 -22.25 13.03 -3.77
CA ASP A 345 -21.75 12.39 -2.56
C ASP A 345 -21.38 10.91 -2.86
N PRO A 346 -20.13 10.45 -2.57
CA PRO A 346 -19.72 9.07 -2.78
C PRO A 346 -20.47 8.07 -1.90
N LYS A 347 -21.24 8.54 -0.90
CA LYS A 347 -22.04 7.72 0.01
C LYS A 347 -21.20 6.65 0.72
N PHE A 348 -20.19 7.09 1.44
CA PHE A 348 -19.50 6.20 2.36
C PHE A 348 -20.42 5.65 3.42
N VAL A 349 -20.14 4.45 3.92
CA VAL A 349 -20.91 3.84 5.01
C VAL A 349 -20.88 4.71 6.25
N ASN A 350 -19.71 5.23 6.61
CA ASN A 350 -19.58 6.21 7.70
C ASN A 350 -18.34 7.10 7.50
N TYR A 351 -18.59 8.36 7.23
CA TYR A 351 -17.55 9.38 7.10
C TYR A 351 -18.14 10.76 7.49
N SER A 352 -17.44 11.47 8.37
CA SER A 352 -17.81 12.86 8.67
C SER A 352 -17.27 13.78 7.58
N THR A 353 -18.13 14.61 7.03
CA THR A 353 -17.74 15.62 6.05
C THR A 353 -17.07 16.86 6.66
N THR A 354 -16.95 16.90 7.98
CA THR A 354 -16.24 17.98 8.70
C THR A 354 -14.74 17.69 8.65
N VAL A 355 -14.02 18.42 7.81
CA VAL A 355 -12.57 18.33 7.68
C VAL A 355 -11.90 18.88 8.93
N ASN A 356 -11.05 18.08 9.55
CA ASN A 356 -10.21 18.50 10.68
C ASN A 356 -8.72 18.26 10.34
N PRO A 357 -8.04 19.23 9.73
CA PRO A 357 -6.67 19.07 9.24
C PRO A 357 -5.63 18.75 10.32
N GLY A 358 -5.91 19.10 11.57
CA GLY A 358 -5.04 18.80 12.73
C GLY A 358 -5.20 17.39 13.27
N ASN A 359 -6.27 16.68 12.89
CA ASN A 359 -6.51 15.33 13.38
C ASN A 359 -5.57 14.32 12.71
N ARG A 360 -4.92 13.50 13.52
CA ARG A 360 -3.98 12.46 13.08
C ARG A 360 -4.39 11.07 13.50
N ILE A 361 -5.46 10.97 14.28
CA ILE A 361 -6.03 9.69 14.72
C ILE A 361 -7.34 9.51 13.97
N ILE A 362 -7.39 8.52 13.09
CA ILE A 362 -8.62 8.20 12.38
C ILE A 362 -9.71 7.79 13.38
N PRO A 363 -10.91 8.35 13.30
CA PRO A 363 -12.03 7.86 14.10
C PRO A 363 -12.29 6.38 13.79
N SER A 364 -12.38 5.56 14.82
CA SER A 364 -12.60 4.11 14.66
C SER A 364 -13.94 3.76 14.00
N SER A 365 -14.85 4.74 13.96
CA SER A 365 -16.16 4.60 13.29
C SER A 365 -16.10 4.87 11.78
N TYR A 366 -15.01 5.44 11.25
CA TYR A 366 -14.95 5.74 9.82
C TYR A 366 -14.90 4.46 8.99
N ASP A 367 -15.76 4.42 8.00
CA ASP A 367 -15.89 3.32 7.05
C ASP A 367 -16.04 3.89 5.64
N PHE A 368 -15.04 3.70 4.83
CA PHE A 368 -14.96 4.22 3.46
C PHE A 368 -15.50 3.25 2.41
N HIS A 369 -16.18 2.18 2.81
CA HIS A 369 -16.94 1.36 1.87
C HIS A 369 -18.08 2.18 1.26
N LEU A 370 -18.41 1.88 0.00
CA LEU A 370 -19.47 2.57 -0.74
C LEU A 370 -20.82 1.91 -0.47
N GLN A 371 -21.81 2.71 -0.12
CA GLN A 371 -23.18 2.25 -0.01
C GLN A 371 -23.80 2.01 -1.39
N ALA A 372 -24.86 1.20 -1.43
CA ALA A 372 -25.68 1.01 -2.62
C ALA A 372 -26.20 2.37 -3.15
N GLY A 373 -26.11 2.56 -4.47
CA GLY A 373 -26.48 3.82 -5.13
C GLY A 373 -25.42 4.92 -5.02
N SER A 374 -24.19 4.60 -4.58
CA SER A 374 -23.06 5.51 -4.75
C SER A 374 -22.81 5.82 -6.23
N PRO A 375 -22.60 7.10 -6.58
CA PRO A 375 -22.23 7.46 -7.96
C PRO A 375 -20.88 6.89 -8.43
N ALA A 376 -20.06 6.38 -7.52
CA ALA A 376 -18.77 5.76 -7.83
C ALA A 376 -18.88 4.31 -8.34
N LEU A 377 -20.04 3.65 -8.10
CA LEU A 377 -20.24 2.27 -8.52
C LEU A 377 -20.49 2.14 -10.02
N GLY A 378 -19.76 1.26 -10.69
CA GLY A 378 -19.89 0.98 -12.12
C GLY A 378 -19.49 2.14 -13.05
N LYS A 379 -18.73 3.11 -12.58
CA LYS A 379 -18.30 4.30 -13.35
C LYS A 379 -16.80 4.32 -13.65
N GLY A 380 -16.08 3.34 -13.14
CA GLY A 380 -14.64 3.22 -13.34
C GLY A 380 -14.27 2.74 -14.74
N PHE A 381 -13.07 3.08 -15.15
CA PHE A 381 -12.39 2.53 -16.32
C PHE A 381 -12.02 1.06 -16.05
N THR A 382 -12.32 0.16 -16.98
CA THR A 382 -12.03 -1.27 -16.86
C THR A 382 -11.07 -1.80 -17.92
N GLY A 383 -10.56 -0.92 -18.78
CA GLY A 383 -9.62 -1.28 -19.82
C GLY A 383 -8.24 -1.67 -19.29
N ALA A 384 -7.42 -2.25 -20.15
CA ALA A 384 -6.05 -2.56 -19.80
C ALA A 384 -5.21 -1.29 -19.56
N ILE A 385 -4.41 -1.29 -18.50
CA ILE A 385 -3.43 -0.24 -18.20
C ILE A 385 -2.04 -0.81 -18.46
N ALA A 386 -1.24 -0.12 -19.25
CA ALA A 386 0.12 -0.54 -19.55
C ALA A 386 1.03 -0.45 -18.31
N GLY A 387 2.03 -1.32 -18.22
CA GLY A 387 3.06 -1.26 -17.18
C GLY A 387 2.64 -1.80 -15.82
N ILE A 388 1.48 -2.47 -15.71
CA ILE A 388 1.10 -3.18 -14.49
C ILE A 388 1.98 -4.45 -14.37
N PRO A 389 2.69 -4.65 -13.26
CA PRO A 389 3.50 -5.85 -13.04
C PRO A 389 2.64 -7.12 -13.01
N ALA A 390 3.21 -8.24 -13.44
CA ALA A 390 2.55 -9.53 -13.38
C ALA A 390 2.07 -9.87 -11.96
N GLY A 391 0.85 -10.38 -11.86
CA GLY A 391 0.21 -10.73 -10.60
C GLY A 391 -0.46 -9.57 -9.85
N ALA A 392 -0.29 -8.32 -10.29
CA ALA A 392 -1.09 -7.22 -9.76
C ALA A 392 -2.48 -7.19 -10.44
N PRO A 393 -3.56 -6.90 -9.67
CA PRO A 393 -4.91 -6.82 -10.22
C PRO A 393 -5.06 -5.61 -11.16
N GLY A 394 -5.82 -5.76 -12.24
CA GLY A 394 -6.21 -4.62 -13.08
C GLY A 394 -7.24 -3.71 -12.41
N PRO A 395 -7.66 -2.61 -13.06
CA PRO A 395 -8.64 -1.67 -12.52
C PRO A 395 -10.02 -2.33 -12.35
N SER A 396 -10.80 -1.82 -11.39
CA SER A 396 -12.20 -2.20 -11.16
C SER A 396 -13.15 -1.28 -11.91
N GLY A 397 -14.36 -1.78 -12.17
CA GLY A 397 -15.48 -0.96 -12.64
C GLY A 397 -16.03 0.04 -11.63
N ASP A 398 -15.65 -0.05 -10.37
CA ASP A 398 -15.96 0.94 -9.34
C ASP A 398 -14.80 1.93 -9.18
N ILE A 399 -15.09 3.12 -8.68
CA ILE A 399 -14.07 4.15 -8.41
C ILE A 399 -13.75 4.13 -6.90
N GLY A 400 -12.45 4.19 -6.54
CA GLY A 400 -11.97 4.13 -5.17
C GLY A 400 -11.41 2.77 -4.78
N ALA A 401 -10.97 2.66 -3.53
CA ALA A 401 -10.22 1.50 -3.02
C ALA A 401 -11.11 0.30 -2.68
N TYR A 402 -12.31 0.55 -2.17
CA TYR A 402 -13.28 -0.49 -1.83
C TYR A 402 -14.22 -0.70 -3.02
N VAL A 403 -14.21 -1.89 -3.58
CA VAL A 403 -14.92 -2.23 -4.83
C VAL A 403 -15.85 -3.42 -4.62
N SER A 404 -16.90 -3.49 -5.42
CA SER A 404 -17.89 -4.58 -5.38
C SER A 404 -17.36 -5.88 -6.02
N ASP A 405 -16.48 -5.75 -7.04
CA ASP A 405 -15.82 -6.89 -7.67
C ASP A 405 -14.42 -7.11 -7.08
N THR A 406 -14.29 -8.10 -6.21
CA THR A 406 -13.02 -8.48 -5.56
C THR A 406 -12.26 -9.59 -6.28
N THR A 407 -12.69 -10.01 -7.46
CA THR A 407 -12.04 -11.07 -8.22
C THR A 407 -10.62 -10.66 -8.65
N GLY A 408 -9.71 -11.63 -8.68
CA GLY A 408 -8.32 -11.40 -9.06
C GLY A 408 -7.53 -10.52 -8.06
N GLY A 409 -8.00 -10.39 -6.82
CA GLY A 409 -7.33 -9.62 -5.76
C GLY A 409 -7.60 -8.11 -5.81
N LYS A 410 -8.64 -7.66 -6.51
CA LYS A 410 -9.10 -6.27 -6.50
C LYS A 410 -9.65 -5.87 -5.13
N GLY A 411 -9.63 -4.57 -4.86
CA GLY A 411 -10.25 -3.94 -3.70
C GLY A 411 -9.45 -4.05 -2.40
N ASN A 412 -9.51 -3.00 -1.60
CA ASN A 412 -9.01 -3.02 -0.22
C ASN A 412 -9.88 -3.99 0.61
N ARG A 413 -9.24 -4.75 1.48
CA ARG A 413 -9.86 -5.82 2.27
C ARG A 413 -9.87 -5.54 3.77
N HIS A 414 -9.40 -4.38 4.15
CA HIS A 414 -9.33 -4.01 5.55
C HIS A 414 -10.71 -3.68 6.11
N ALA A 415 -10.98 -4.16 7.31
CA ALA A 415 -12.08 -3.65 8.12
C ALA A 415 -11.83 -2.18 8.50
N PRO A 416 -12.86 -1.42 8.86
CA PRO A 416 -12.68 -0.07 9.40
C PRO A 416 -11.70 -0.02 10.58
N GLY A 417 -10.90 1.04 10.64
CA GLY A 417 -9.87 1.20 11.67
C GLY A 417 -8.57 0.41 11.40
N TYR A 418 -7.82 0.12 12.46
CA TYR A 418 -6.53 -0.59 12.38
C TYR A 418 -6.22 -1.42 13.63
#